data_11fd4727fa4e89fa4a3480a7e32ecf6a
#
_entry.id   11fd4727fa4e89fa4a3480a7e32ecf6a
#
_cell.length_a   1.000
_cell.length_b   1.000
_cell.length_c   1.000
_cell.angle_alpha   90.00
_cell.angle_beta   90.00
_cell.angle_gamma   90.00
#
_symmetry.space_group_name_H-M   'P 1'
#
loop_
_entity.id
_entity.type
_entity.pdbx_description
1 polymer ?
#
loop_
_entity_poly.entity_id
_entity_poly.type
_entity_poly.pdbx_seq_one_letter_code
_entity_poly.pdbx_strand_id
1 'polypeptide(L)'
;MGKSGQYKDQEECAGMKYGYFDDKKREYVITRPDTPAPWVNYLGDPEYGAIVSNNAGGYSFVKSGANGRILRYVFNQFDEPGRYIYLRDNETKDFWSASWQPVGKDLEKYKSECHHGTAYTRMMADYSGIHSEV
;
A
#
# COMPACT_ATOMS: atom_id res chain seq x y z
N MET A 1 -24.23 -37.06 -5.01
CA MET A 1 -22.79 -37.22 -4.78
C MET A 1 -22.05 -36.20 -5.66
N GLY A 2 -21.80 -35.02 -5.14
CA GLY A 2 -21.10 -33.93 -5.82
C GLY A 2 -19.66 -33.92 -5.34
N LYS A 3 -18.72 -34.07 -6.26
CA LYS A 3 -17.29 -33.96 -5.98
C LYS A 3 -16.94 -32.49 -5.76
N SER A 4 -16.47 -32.16 -4.56
CA SER A 4 -15.80 -30.90 -4.25
C SER A 4 -14.56 -30.75 -5.12
N GLY A 5 -14.57 -29.78 -6.02
CA GLY A 5 -13.36 -29.40 -6.77
C GLY A 5 -12.36 -28.75 -5.81
N GLN A 6 -11.29 -29.47 -5.54
CA GLN A 6 -10.07 -28.89 -5.01
C GLN A 6 -9.51 -27.96 -6.08
N TYR A 7 -9.45 -26.67 -5.80
CA TYR A 7 -8.59 -25.75 -6.53
C TYR A 7 -7.15 -26.18 -6.25
N LYS A 8 -6.54 -26.82 -7.24
CA LYS A 8 -5.10 -27.08 -7.23
C LYS A 8 -4.39 -25.74 -7.22
N ASP A 9 -3.42 -25.65 -6.29
CA ASP A 9 -2.44 -24.58 -6.26
C ASP A 9 -1.89 -24.34 -7.66
N GLN A 10 -2.03 -23.12 -8.13
CA GLN A 10 -1.47 -22.71 -9.41
C GLN A 10 0.05 -22.75 -9.28
N GLU A 11 0.65 -23.52 -10.16
CA GLU A 11 2.09 -23.68 -10.34
C GLU A 11 2.81 -22.34 -10.27
N GLU A 12 3.90 -22.31 -9.51
CA GLU A 12 4.89 -21.25 -9.44
C GLU A 12 5.27 -20.78 -10.85
N CYS A 13 4.64 -19.70 -11.30
CA CYS A 13 5.30 -18.84 -12.25
C CYS A 13 6.53 -18.28 -11.55
N ALA A 14 7.72 -18.56 -12.09
CA ALA A 14 9.01 -18.04 -11.65
C ALA A 14 9.08 -16.52 -11.87
N GLY A 15 8.26 -15.76 -11.15
CA GLY A 15 8.18 -14.32 -11.13
C GLY A 15 8.13 -13.84 -9.67
N MET A 16 8.75 -12.71 -9.38
CA MET A 16 8.74 -12.12 -8.05
C MET A 16 7.30 -12.00 -7.53
N LYS A 17 7.01 -12.69 -6.43
CA LYS A 17 5.72 -12.61 -5.78
C LYS A 17 5.69 -11.35 -4.91
N TYR A 18 4.83 -10.40 -5.23
CA TYR A 18 4.70 -9.12 -4.50
C TYR A 18 3.74 -9.18 -3.32
N GLY A 19 2.87 -10.19 -3.26
CA GLY A 19 1.89 -10.30 -2.19
C GLY A 19 1.03 -11.56 -2.27
N TYR A 20 0.06 -11.66 -1.35
CA TYR A 20 -0.86 -12.79 -1.24
C TYR A 20 -2.19 -12.36 -0.58
N PHE A 21 -3.23 -13.18 -0.75
CA PHE A 21 -4.50 -13.01 -0.03
C PHE A 21 -4.45 -13.70 1.34
N ASP A 22 -4.74 -12.97 2.40
CA ASP A 22 -5.05 -13.52 3.72
C ASP A 22 -6.57 -13.61 3.88
N ASP A 23 -7.14 -14.75 3.56
CA ASP A 23 -8.59 -14.97 3.61
C ASP A 23 -9.16 -14.87 5.02
N LYS A 24 -8.36 -15.18 6.05
CA LYS A 24 -8.80 -15.13 7.44
C LYS A 24 -9.01 -13.70 7.92
N LYS A 25 -8.11 -12.80 7.52
CA LYS A 25 -8.18 -11.38 7.84
C LYS A 25 -8.94 -10.58 6.79
N ARG A 26 -9.25 -11.17 5.64
CA ARG A 26 -9.81 -10.49 4.46
C ARG A 26 -8.94 -9.33 4.00
N GLU A 27 -7.66 -9.58 3.90
CA GLU A 27 -6.64 -8.63 3.47
C GLU A 27 -5.94 -9.13 2.21
N TYR A 28 -5.50 -8.20 1.38
CA TYR A 28 -4.43 -8.45 0.44
C TYR A 28 -3.14 -7.89 1.02
N VAL A 29 -2.18 -8.77 1.29
CA VAL A 29 -0.88 -8.41 1.88
C VAL A 29 0.13 -8.21 0.78
N ILE A 30 0.72 -7.03 0.71
CA ILE A 30 1.78 -6.66 -0.22
C ILE A 30 3.09 -6.63 0.56
N THR A 31 4.01 -7.52 0.22
CA THR A 31 5.25 -7.76 0.98
C THR A 31 6.46 -6.98 0.49
N ARG A 32 6.28 -6.20 -0.59
CA ARG A 32 7.31 -5.37 -1.19
C ARG A 32 6.70 -4.06 -1.71
N PRO A 33 7.33 -2.92 -1.47
CA PRO A 33 6.77 -1.64 -1.89
C PRO A 33 6.99 -1.33 -3.38
N ASP A 34 7.97 -1.98 -4.03
CA ASP A 34 8.39 -1.76 -5.41
C ASP A 34 7.53 -2.55 -6.42
N THR A 35 6.22 -2.51 -6.24
CA THR A 35 5.28 -3.11 -7.18
C THR A 35 5.39 -2.45 -8.56
N PRO A 36 5.12 -3.18 -9.67
CA PRO A 36 5.29 -2.66 -11.03
C PRO A 36 4.34 -1.50 -11.38
N ALA A 37 3.29 -1.33 -10.60
CA ALA A 37 2.35 -0.21 -10.63
C ALA A 37 1.80 0.02 -9.22
N PRO A 38 1.22 1.19 -8.90
CA PRO A 38 0.53 1.40 -7.63
C PRO A 38 -0.62 0.40 -7.47
N TRP A 39 -0.57 -0.43 -6.44
CA TRP A 39 -1.67 -1.32 -6.09
C TRP A 39 -2.55 -0.64 -5.07
N VAL A 40 -3.79 -0.39 -5.44
CA VAL A 40 -4.67 0.51 -4.70
C VAL A 40 -5.80 -0.19 -3.99
N ASN A 41 -6.19 0.37 -2.85
CA ASN A 41 -7.42 0.05 -2.15
C ASN A 41 -8.42 1.19 -2.28
N TYR A 42 -9.70 0.84 -2.48
CA TYR A 42 -10.81 1.77 -2.47
C TYR A 42 -11.50 1.71 -1.11
N LEU A 43 -11.50 2.82 -0.41
CA LEU A 43 -12.11 2.95 0.91
C LEU A 43 -13.20 4.01 0.84
N GLY A 44 -14.33 3.76 1.49
CA GLY A 44 -15.35 4.80 1.59
C GLY A 44 -16.78 4.31 1.74
N ASP A 45 -17.64 5.30 1.81
CA ASP A 45 -19.09 5.20 1.82
C ASP A 45 -19.69 6.14 0.74
N PRO A 46 -21.04 6.28 0.64
CA PRO A 46 -21.66 7.14 -0.36
C PRO A 46 -21.27 8.62 -0.27
N GLU A 47 -20.82 9.11 0.89
CA GLU A 47 -20.51 10.53 1.11
C GLU A 47 -19.02 10.83 0.99
N TYR A 48 -18.15 9.85 1.29
CA TYR A 48 -16.71 10.05 1.28
C TYR A 48 -15.98 8.83 0.73
N GLY A 49 -15.03 9.04 -0.14
CA GLY A 49 -14.19 8.00 -0.70
C GLY A 49 -12.71 8.34 -0.70
N ALA A 50 -11.89 7.32 -0.66
CA ALA A 50 -10.45 7.43 -0.79
C ALA A 50 -9.88 6.31 -1.66
N ILE A 51 -8.85 6.65 -2.43
CA ILE A 51 -7.98 5.70 -3.10
C ILE A 51 -6.63 5.78 -2.40
N VAL A 52 -6.12 4.65 -1.95
CA VAL A 52 -4.84 4.56 -1.24
C VAL A 52 -4.00 3.47 -1.87
N SER A 53 -2.81 3.81 -2.34
CA SER A 53 -1.86 2.83 -2.87
C SER A 53 -1.04 2.17 -1.76
N ASN A 54 -0.33 1.11 -2.11
CA ASN A 54 0.61 0.42 -1.22
C ASN A 54 1.78 1.31 -0.74
N ASN A 55 1.99 2.47 -1.34
CA ASN A 55 3.01 3.45 -0.98
C ASN A 55 2.41 4.77 -0.47
N ALA A 56 1.16 4.76 0.02
CA ALA A 56 0.43 5.92 0.53
C ALA A 56 0.05 6.99 -0.52
N GLY A 57 0.26 6.70 -1.79
CA GLY A 57 -0.23 7.55 -2.88
C GLY A 57 -1.75 7.52 -3.00
N GLY A 58 -2.30 8.38 -3.84
CA GLY A 58 -3.72 8.46 -4.10
C GLY A 58 -4.39 9.73 -3.60
N TYR A 59 -5.71 9.72 -3.53
CA TYR A 59 -6.50 10.91 -3.17
C TYR A 59 -7.78 10.53 -2.45
N SER A 60 -8.43 11.53 -1.87
CA SER A 60 -9.77 11.38 -1.30
C SER A 60 -10.74 12.42 -1.86
N PHE A 61 -12.02 12.13 -1.71
CA PHE A 61 -13.06 12.96 -2.29
C PHE A 61 -14.37 12.88 -1.48
N VAL A 62 -15.15 13.92 -1.55
CA VAL A 62 -16.52 13.98 -1.03
C VAL A 62 -17.47 13.79 -2.21
N LYS A 63 -18.37 12.83 -2.13
CA LYS A 63 -19.40 12.46 -3.11
C LYS A 63 -18.87 12.04 -4.48
N SER A 64 -17.98 12.81 -5.07
CA SER A 64 -17.51 12.58 -6.44
C SER A 64 -16.01 12.83 -6.59
N GLY A 65 -15.28 11.85 -7.07
CA GLY A 65 -13.86 11.99 -7.41
C GLY A 65 -13.57 12.99 -8.54
N ALA A 66 -14.57 13.39 -9.30
CA ALA A 66 -14.43 14.42 -10.32
C ALA A 66 -14.51 15.84 -9.75
N ASN A 67 -15.44 16.09 -8.83
CA ASN A 67 -15.78 17.43 -8.37
C ASN A 67 -15.47 17.68 -6.89
N GLY A 68 -15.32 16.65 -6.08
CA GLY A 68 -15.17 16.74 -4.63
C GLY A 68 -13.80 16.35 -4.09
N ARG A 69 -12.75 16.46 -4.89
CA ARG A 69 -11.39 16.05 -4.47
C ARG A 69 -10.85 16.92 -3.34
N ILE A 70 -10.31 16.27 -2.33
CA ILE A 70 -9.67 16.93 -1.18
C ILE A 70 -8.16 17.05 -1.41
N LEU A 71 -7.54 15.98 -1.92
CA LEU A 71 -6.12 15.98 -2.26
C LEU A 71 -5.93 16.23 -3.76
N ARG A 72 -4.82 16.88 -4.11
CA ARG A 72 -4.45 17.06 -5.51
C ARG A 72 -4.24 15.70 -6.17
N TYR A 73 -4.87 15.50 -7.30
CA TYR A 73 -4.68 14.34 -8.15
C TYR A 73 -4.04 14.75 -9.47
N VAL A 74 -2.97 14.08 -9.86
CA VAL A 74 -2.35 14.22 -11.16
C VAL A 74 -2.52 12.89 -11.89
N PHE A 75 -3.14 12.93 -13.06
CA PHE A 75 -3.34 11.74 -13.87
C PHE A 75 -2.04 11.33 -14.54
N ASN A 76 -1.29 10.47 -13.90
CA ASN A 76 -0.07 9.87 -14.42
C ASN A 76 0.10 8.45 -13.88
N GLN A 77 1.14 7.78 -14.34
CA GLN A 77 1.47 6.41 -13.95
C GLN A 77 2.29 6.31 -12.65
N PHE A 78 2.66 7.45 -12.04
CA PHE A 78 3.46 7.48 -10.83
C PHE A 78 2.57 7.63 -9.60
N ASP A 79 3.04 7.09 -8.47
CA ASP A 79 2.33 7.05 -7.20
C ASP A 79 2.48 8.37 -6.42
N GLU A 80 2.13 9.46 -7.06
CA GLU A 80 2.14 10.80 -6.47
C GLU A 80 0.94 11.61 -6.98
N PRO A 81 0.41 12.51 -6.17
CA PRO A 81 0.60 12.82 -4.74
C PRO A 81 -0.10 11.83 -3.80
N GLY A 82 0.18 11.95 -2.50
CA GLY A 82 -0.37 11.06 -1.49
C GLY A 82 -0.37 11.63 -0.08
N ARG A 83 -0.49 10.76 0.90
CA ARG A 83 -0.45 11.07 2.33
C ARG A 83 0.82 10.50 2.92
N TYR A 84 1.85 11.33 3.11
CA TYR A 84 3.17 10.86 3.48
C TYR A 84 3.54 11.28 4.89
N ILE A 85 4.09 10.33 5.65
CA ILE A 85 4.66 10.55 6.97
C ILE A 85 6.16 10.33 6.86
N TYR A 86 6.93 11.34 7.27
CA TYR A 86 8.37 11.31 7.28
C TYR A 86 8.88 11.08 8.69
N LEU A 87 9.82 10.18 8.83
CA LEU A 87 10.57 9.92 10.02
C LEU A 87 12.01 10.42 9.84
N ARG A 88 12.60 10.99 10.88
CA ARG A 88 13.96 11.47 10.84
C ARG A 88 14.69 11.08 12.13
N ASP A 89 15.86 10.50 11.98
CA ASP A 89 16.80 10.33 13.06
C ASP A 89 17.54 11.66 13.32
N ASN A 90 17.45 12.16 14.55
CA ASN A 90 18.06 13.45 14.91
C ASN A 90 19.58 13.37 15.13
N GLU A 91 20.13 12.19 15.34
CA GLU A 91 21.56 11.99 15.53
C GLU A 91 22.28 11.87 14.19
N THR A 92 21.83 10.92 13.36
CA THR A 92 22.44 10.65 12.04
C THR A 92 21.98 11.63 10.95
N LYS A 93 20.87 12.35 11.18
CA LYS A 93 20.18 13.22 10.21
C LYS A 93 19.57 12.46 9.05
N ASP A 94 19.59 11.13 9.09
CA ASP A 94 18.92 10.32 8.11
C ASP A 94 17.38 10.44 8.23
N PHE A 95 16.67 10.27 7.12
CA PHE A 95 15.21 10.37 7.07
C PHE A 95 14.63 9.39 6.05
N TRP A 96 13.38 8.97 6.27
CA TRP A 96 12.66 8.04 5.41
C TRP A 96 11.15 8.27 5.47
N SER A 97 10.44 7.63 4.57
CA SER A 97 8.98 7.62 4.60
C SER A 97 8.47 6.36 5.29
N ALA A 98 7.43 6.46 6.10
CA ALA A 98 6.78 5.31 6.74
C ALA A 98 6.14 4.34 5.72
N SER A 99 5.92 4.78 4.49
CA SER A 99 5.32 4.04 3.38
C SER A 99 6.28 3.78 2.21
N TRP A 100 7.59 3.86 2.42
CA TRP A 100 8.68 3.80 1.45
C TRP A 100 8.76 5.03 0.53
N GLN A 101 7.76 5.28 -0.30
CA GLN A 101 7.66 6.51 -1.07
C GLN A 101 7.30 7.72 -0.18
N PRO A 102 7.72 8.94 -0.55
CA PRO A 102 8.49 9.29 -1.75
C PRO A 102 10.02 9.22 -1.58
N VAL A 103 10.54 8.89 -0.39
CA VAL A 103 11.99 8.87 -0.15
C VAL A 103 12.68 7.71 -0.85
N GLY A 104 12.06 6.51 -0.88
CA GLY A 104 12.56 5.37 -1.64
C GLY A 104 13.89 4.81 -1.11
N LYS A 105 13.99 4.48 0.16
CA LYS A 105 15.18 3.86 0.74
C LYS A 105 15.50 2.52 0.09
N ASP A 106 16.77 2.15 0.11
CA ASP A 106 17.27 0.88 -0.38
C ASP A 106 16.58 -0.30 0.33
N LEU A 107 15.97 -1.18 -0.45
CA LEU A 107 15.19 -2.32 0.03
C LEU A 107 16.03 -3.43 0.69
N GLU A 108 17.36 -3.38 0.59
CA GLU A 108 18.23 -4.26 1.38
C GLU A 108 18.12 -3.93 2.88
N LYS A 109 17.88 -2.66 3.20
CA LYS A 109 17.83 -2.14 4.58
C LYS A 109 16.43 -1.75 5.02
N TYR A 110 15.54 -1.43 4.09
CA TYR A 110 14.17 -1.03 4.36
C TYR A 110 13.22 -2.18 4.07
N LYS A 111 12.46 -2.61 5.06
CA LYS A 111 11.43 -3.63 4.91
C LYS A 111 10.07 -3.01 5.12
N SER A 112 9.11 -3.35 4.30
CA SER A 112 7.74 -2.90 4.49
C SER A 112 6.72 -3.92 4.02
N GLU A 113 5.56 -3.86 4.64
CA GLU A 113 4.35 -4.54 4.22
C GLU A 113 3.20 -3.55 4.14
N CYS A 114 2.31 -3.77 3.18
CA CYS A 114 1.06 -3.03 3.09
C CYS A 114 -0.10 -4.02 3.10
N HIS A 115 -1.07 -3.80 3.98
CA HIS A 115 -2.26 -4.61 4.12
C HIS A 115 -3.47 -3.83 3.63
N HIS A 116 -4.03 -4.22 2.51
CA HIS A 116 -5.29 -3.69 2.00
C HIS A 116 -6.45 -4.52 2.54
N GLY A 117 -7.11 -4.01 3.56
CA GLY A 117 -8.31 -4.60 4.14
C GLY A 117 -9.61 -4.02 3.55
N THR A 118 -10.75 -4.54 3.98
CA THR A 118 -12.07 -4.12 3.46
C THR A 118 -12.47 -2.70 3.86
N ALA A 119 -11.93 -2.17 4.96
CA ALA A 119 -12.26 -0.86 5.50
C ALA A 119 -11.04 -0.02 5.90
N TYR A 120 -9.85 -0.49 5.60
CA TYR A 120 -8.60 0.18 5.95
C TYR A 120 -7.47 -0.20 5.00
N THR A 121 -6.42 0.59 5.02
CA THR A 121 -5.10 0.24 4.53
C THR A 121 -4.11 0.48 5.66
N ARG A 122 -3.27 -0.51 5.94
CA ARG A 122 -2.24 -0.44 6.98
C ARG A 122 -0.88 -0.64 6.34
N MET A 123 0.02 0.27 6.61
CA MET A 123 1.40 0.22 6.14
C MET A 123 2.33 0.04 7.33
N MET A 124 3.21 -0.92 7.25
CA MET A 124 4.22 -1.22 8.26
C MET A 124 5.59 -1.13 7.63
N ALA A 125 6.53 -0.55 8.35
CA ALA A 125 7.90 -0.46 7.87
C ALA A 125 8.91 -0.57 9.01
N ASP A 126 10.02 -1.25 8.71
CA ASP A 126 11.18 -1.38 9.58
C ASP A 126 12.41 -0.77 8.89
N TYR A 127 12.98 0.24 9.52
CA TYR A 127 14.20 0.88 9.06
C TYR A 127 14.99 1.48 10.21
N SER A 128 16.30 1.32 10.20
CA SER A 128 17.21 1.88 11.21
C SER A 128 16.85 1.52 12.69
N GLY A 129 16.31 0.30 12.89
CA GLY A 129 15.87 -0.16 14.22
C GLY A 129 14.53 0.43 14.68
N ILE A 130 13.84 1.19 13.84
CA ILE A 130 12.53 1.78 14.14
C ILE A 130 11.45 1.04 13.33
N HIS A 131 10.43 0.56 14.04
CA HIS A 131 9.20 0.06 13.45
C HIS A 131 8.16 1.18 13.38
N SER A 132 7.52 1.35 12.25
CA SER A 132 6.43 2.30 12.05
C SER A 132 5.19 1.60 11.51
N GLU A 133 4.02 1.99 12.01
CA GLU A 133 2.71 1.53 11.54
C GLU A 133 1.80 2.74 11.32
N VAL A 134 1.14 2.77 10.15
CA VAL A 134 0.23 3.83 9.71
C VAL A 134 -1.07 3.23 9.20
#